data_8c173522d1316f6c955dcf3f0f1ba896
#
_entry.id   8c173522d1316f6c955dcf3f0f1ba896
#
_cell.length_a   1.000
_cell.length_b   1.000
_cell.length_c   1.000
_cell.angle_alpha   90.00
_cell.angle_beta   90.00
_cell.angle_gamma   90.00
#
_symmetry.space_group_name_H-M   'P 1'
#
loop_
_entity.id
_entity.type
_entity.pdbx_description
1 polymer ?
#
loop_
_entity_poly.entity_id
_entity_poly.type
_entity_poly.pdbx_seq_one_letter_code
_entity_poly.pdbx_strand_id
1 'polypeptide(L)'
;MNPIDTLFRDLRAAGRKAFIPFLPAGDPDIGFTAELLPRVAAAGASLIEVGFPFSDPIADGPTIQAAYTRALANKLTLADTFAATRRAADAGVTCPMVAMASYSLIWKKGPAAFVKDALAGGLCGAVVPDLPVEEAAEFGAIARDLGFALTLLVTPTTSPERAAAITAACTGFVYVVSVVGITGQQAAAASSVGDLMSKLRNLTDRPLCLGFGVSKPEQVHAFAPHCDGVIVGTALVKKLESAGTPGGRPAALDAVAGLVRELSSALPA
;
A
#
# COMPACT_ATOMS: atom_id res chain seq x y z
N MET A 1 3.51 -12.04 16.80
CA MET A 1 2.48 -11.06 16.35
C MET A 1 3.12 -10.28 15.21
N ASN A 2 2.43 -10.15 14.08
CA ASN A 2 2.93 -9.41 12.91
C ASN A 2 2.98 -7.90 13.22
N PRO A 3 3.98 -7.14 12.74
CA PRO A 3 4.08 -5.69 12.96
C PRO A 3 2.82 -4.90 12.54
N ILE A 4 2.09 -5.35 11.52
CA ILE A 4 0.83 -4.74 11.10
C ILE A 4 -0.25 -4.88 12.17
N ASP A 5 -0.37 -6.06 12.79
CA ASP A 5 -1.35 -6.29 13.86
C ASP A 5 -1.06 -5.38 15.07
N THR A 6 0.23 -5.22 15.41
CA THR A 6 0.68 -4.32 16.48
C THR A 6 0.31 -2.87 16.15
N LEU A 7 0.64 -2.41 14.93
CA LEU A 7 0.33 -1.05 14.48
C LEU A 7 -1.17 -0.73 14.63
N PHE A 8 -2.04 -1.56 14.05
CA PHE A 8 -3.48 -1.26 14.05
C PHE A 8 -4.12 -1.41 15.43
N ARG A 9 -3.63 -2.32 16.26
CA ARG A 9 -4.03 -2.40 17.67
C ARG A 9 -3.72 -1.10 18.40
N ASP A 10 -2.49 -0.58 18.25
CA ASP A 10 -2.02 0.61 18.96
C ASP A 10 -2.72 1.88 18.43
N LEU A 11 -2.92 1.99 17.11
CA LEU A 11 -3.71 3.07 16.52
C LEU A 11 -5.17 3.06 17.00
N ARG A 12 -5.80 1.88 17.04
CA ARG A 12 -7.18 1.73 17.53
C ARG A 12 -7.30 2.13 19.00
N ALA A 13 -6.34 1.71 19.84
CA ALA A 13 -6.30 2.08 21.24
C ALA A 13 -6.14 3.60 21.46
N ALA A 14 -5.43 4.27 20.55
CA ALA A 14 -5.25 5.72 20.56
C ALA A 14 -6.35 6.51 19.84
N GLY A 15 -7.37 5.85 19.28
CA GLY A 15 -8.41 6.50 18.48
C GLY A 15 -7.92 7.02 17.11
N ARG A 16 -6.73 6.65 16.69
CA ARG A 16 -6.05 7.16 15.49
C ARG A 16 -6.25 6.25 14.27
N LYS A 17 -6.00 6.80 13.09
CA LYS A 17 -6.08 6.10 11.80
C LYS A 17 -4.71 6.00 11.14
N ALA A 18 -4.50 4.97 10.30
CA ALA A 18 -3.26 4.81 9.57
C ALA A 18 -3.22 5.70 8.32
N PHE A 19 -2.08 6.35 8.07
CA PHE A 19 -1.74 6.91 6.77
C PHE A 19 -0.77 5.98 6.05
N ILE A 20 -1.15 5.52 4.86
CA ILE A 20 -0.43 4.47 4.11
C ILE A 20 -0.05 5.01 2.73
N PRO A 21 1.16 5.58 2.55
CA PRO A 21 1.66 5.96 1.23
C PRO A 21 2.06 4.73 0.42
N PHE A 22 1.64 4.69 -0.85
CA PHE A 22 2.14 3.78 -1.86
C PHE A 22 3.25 4.45 -2.66
N LEU A 23 4.38 3.74 -2.84
CA LEU A 23 5.56 4.22 -3.55
C LEU A 23 6.10 3.12 -4.48
N PRO A 24 6.23 3.37 -5.80
CA PRO A 24 6.82 2.42 -6.73
C PRO A 24 8.33 2.33 -6.48
N ALA A 25 8.86 1.12 -6.39
CA ALA A 25 10.30 0.93 -6.29
C ALA A 25 10.98 1.18 -7.65
N GLY A 26 12.17 1.79 -7.62
CA GLY A 26 13.01 1.97 -8.80
C GLY A 26 12.65 3.15 -9.70
N ASP A 27 11.73 4.01 -9.32
CA ASP A 27 11.37 5.21 -10.08
C ASP A 27 11.93 6.48 -9.39
N PRO A 28 12.87 7.22 -9.98
CA PRO A 28 13.54 6.98 -11.28
C PRO A 28 14.63 5.89 -11.23
N ASP A 29 15.12 5.54 -10.06
CA ASP A 29 16.12 4.49 -9.81
C ASP A 29 15.97 3.91 -8.39
N ILE A 30 16.62 2.78 -8.15
CA ILE A 30 16.50 2.06 -6.86
C ILE A 30 17.23 2.78 -5.70
N GLY A 31 18.25 3.58 -6.00
CA GLY A 31 18.92 4.42 -5.00
C GLY A 31 17.98 5.51 -4.49
N PHE A 32 17.19 6.10 -5.38
CA PHE A 32 16.16 7.08 -5.02
C PHE A 32 15.11 6.45 -4.08
N THR A 33 14.67 5.24 -4.35
CA THR A 33 13.73 4.52 -3.47
C THR A 33 14.30 4.37 -2.06
N ALA A 34 15.56 3.98 -1.93
CA ALA A 34 16.23 3.82 -0.63
C ALA A 34 16.35 5.14 0.16
N GLU A 35 16.44 6.29 -0.52
CA GLU A 35 16.43 7.62 0.10
C GLU A 35 15.02 8.10 0.45
N LEU A 36 14.03 7.74 -0.38
CA LEU A 36 12.64 8.19 -0.24
C LEU A 36 11.94 7.54 0.95
N LEU A 37 12.12 6.23 1.15
CA LEU A 37 11.42 5.48 2.19
C LEU A 37 11.64 6.05 3.61
N PRO A 38 12.87 6.36 4.07
CA PRO A 38 13.09 6.99 5.36
C PRO A 38 12.45 8.38 5.48
N ARG A 39 12.47 9.18 4.41
CA ARG A 39 11.85 10.52 4.41
C ARG A 39 10.34 10.44 4.55
N VAL A 40 9.70 9.48 3.88
CA VAL A 40 8.26 9.25 3.95
C VAL A 40 7.87 8.72 5.33
N ALA A 41 8.65 7.82 5.91
CA ALA A 41 8.46 7.37 7.28
C ALA A 41 8.50 8.52 8.29
N ALA A 42 9.54 9.36 8.19
CA ALA A 42 9.71 10.55 9.04
C ALA A 42 8.62 11.62 8.81
N ALA A 43 7.98 11.62 7.64
CA ALA A 43 6.92 12.55 7.30
C ALA A 43 5.53 12.17 7.86
N GLY A 44 5.38 11.01 8.51
CA GLY A 44 4.14 10.61 9.17
C GLY A 44 3.45 9.39 8.56
N ALA A 45 4.13 8.59 7.74
CA ALA A 45 3.60 7.31 7.30
C ALA A 45 3.44 6.36 8.50
N SER A 46 2.27 5.75 8.62
CA SER A 46 2.01 4.72 9.64
C SER A 46 2.46 3.33 9.16
N LEU A 47 2.32 3.07 7.87
CA LEU A 47 2.75 1.88 7.14
C LEU A 47 3.12 2.34 5.73
N ILE A 48 4.13 1.73 5.09
CA ILE A 48 4.51 2.05 3.71
C ILE A 48 4.22 0.87 2.80
N GLU A 49 3.51 1.12 1.71
CA GLU A 49 3.28 0.17 0.65
C GLU A 49 4.31 0.38 -0.46
N VAL A 50 5.19 -0.60 -0.68
CA VAL A 50 6.25 -0.57 -1.68
C VAL A 50 5.80 -1.34 -2.90
N GLY A 51 5.59 -0.63 -4.02
CA GLY A 51 5.19 -1.23 -5.29
C GLY A 51 6.35 -1.94 -5.99
N PHE A 52 6.17 -3.20 -6.29
CA PHE A 52 7.11 -4.02 -7.05
C PHE A 52 6.80 -3.89 -8.54
N PRO A 53 7.67 -3.26 -9.35
CA PRO A 53 7.38 -3.03 -10.77
C PRO A 53 7.12 -4.33 -11.53
N PHE A 54 6.05 -4.31 -12.32
CA PHE A 54 5.62 -5.41 -13.16
C PHE A 54 5.25 -4.89 -14.57
N SER A 55 5.51 -5.67 -15.61
CA SER A 55 5.27 -5.25 -17.00
C SER A 55 3.80 -5.11 -17.36
N ASP A 56 2.93 -5.87 -16.69
CA ASP A 56 1.51 -5.97 -17.02
C ASP A 56 0.63 -5.69 -15.79
N PRO A 57 0.69 -4.47 -15.22
CA PRO A 57 0.03 -4.12 -13.95
C PRO A 57 -1.45 -3.83 -14.18
N ILE A 58 -2.27 -4.86 -14.32
CA ILE A 58 -3.70 -4.79 -14.68
C ILE A 58 -4.57 -4.04 -13.66
N ALA A 59 -4.13 -3.98 -12.40
CA ALA A 59 -4.85 -3.29 -11.34
C ALA A 59 -4.49 -1.80 -11.21
N ASP A 60 -3.43 -1.33 -11.89
CA ASP A 60 -2.88 -0.01 -11.72
C ASP A 60 -3.33 0.99 -12.78
N GLY A 61 -3.51 2.24 -12.35
CA GLY A 61 -3.80 3.36 -13.26
C GLY A 61 -2.56 3.85 -14.02
N PRO A 62 -2.75 4.69 -15.06
CA PRO A 62 -1.69 5.07 -16.02
C PRO A 62 -0.48 5.73 -15.36
N THR A 63 -0.65 6.49 -14.28
CA THR A 63 0.44 7.12 -13.55
C THR A 63 1.38 6.08 -12.91
N ILE A 64 0.82 5.04 -12.29
CA ILE A 64 1.60 3.96 -11.67
C ILE A 64 2.24 3.09 -12.74
N GLN A 65 1.51 2.77 -13.81
CA GLN A 65 2.04 2.05 -14.97
C GLN A 65 3.26 2.77 -15.59
N ALA A 66 3.18 4.09 -15.75
CA ALA A 66 4.30 4.89 -16.27
C ALA A 66 5.52 4.85 -15.32
N ALA A 67 5.31 4.90 -13.99
CA ALA A 67 6.37 4.76 -13.01
C ALA A 67 7.04 3.38 -13.07
N TYR A 68 6.25 2.31 -13.17
CA TYR A 68 6.77 0.95 -13.34
C TYR A 68 7.55 0.79 -14.65
N THR A 69 7.08 1.40 -15.75
CA THR A 69 7.81 1.39 -17.03
C THR A 69 9.19 2.04 -16.89
N ARG A 70 9.29 3.20 -16.19
CA ARG A 70 10.58 3.86 -15.93
C ARG A 70 11.51 3.00 -15.08
N ALA A 71 10.97 2.38 -14.02
CA ALA A 71 11.73 1.51 -13.15
C ALA A 71 12.28 0.28 -13.88
N LEU A 72 11.44 -0.38 -14.69
CA LEU A 72 11.84 -1.57 -15.46
C LEU A 72 12.85 -1.25 -16.57
N ALA A 73 12.83 -0.03 -17.13
CA ALA A 73 13.86 0.41 -18.09
C ALA A 73 15.27 0.36 -17.49
N ASN A 74 15.41 0.48 -16.18
CA ASN A 74 16.68 0.33 -15.44
C ASN A 74 17.05 -1.12 -15.12
N LYS A 75 16.36 -2.11 -15.74
CA LYS A 75 16.57 -3.55 -15.48
C LYS A 75 16.43 -3.96 -14.02
N LEU A 76 15.54 -3.27 -13.29
CA LEU A 76 15.27 -3.54 -11.88
C LEU A 76 14.83 -4.99 -11.67
N THR A 77 15.39 -5.63 -10.64
CA THR A 77 15.06 -6.98 -10.21
C THR A 77 14.33 -6.99 -8.85
N LEU A 78 13.69 -8.12 -8.52
CA LEU A 78 13.13 -8.31 -7.18
C LEU A 78 14.18 -8.17 -6.08
N ALA A 79 15.40 -8.68 -6.33
CA ALA A 79 16.51 -8.61 -5.38
C ALA A 79 16.91 -7.16 -5.08
N ASP A 80 16.91 -6.28 -6.09
CA ASP A 80 17.21 -4.85 -5.90
C ASP A 80 16.16 -4.17 -5.04
N THR A 81 14.87 -4.51 -5.24
CA THR A 81 13.78 -3.98 -4.43
C THR A 81 13.88 -4.44 -2.97
N PHE A 82 14.13 -5.73 -2.72
CA PHE A 82 14.36 -6.24 -1.36
C PHE A 82 15.59 -5.59 -0.69
N ALA A 83 16.67 -5.39 -1.45
CA ALA A 83 17.85 -4.70 -0.93
C ALA A 83 17.58 -3.22 -0.59
N ALA A 84 16.72 -2.53 -1.35
CA ALA A 84 16.35 -1.14 -1.07
C ALA A 84 15.47 -1.03 0.18
N THR A 85 14.49 -1.92 0.35
CA THR A 85 13.66 -1.96 1.58
C THR A 85 14.50 -2.34 2.80
N ARG A 86 15.47 -3.25 2.66
CA ARG A 86 16.41 -3.58 3.73
C ARG A 86 17.24 -2.35 4.12
N ARG A 87 17.81 -1.63 3.15
CA ARG A 87 18.54 -0.37 3.43
C ARG A 87 17.70 0.66 4.16
N ALA A 88 16.42 0.77 3.80
CA ALA A 88 15.49 1.66 4.50
C ALA A 88 15.27 1.22 5.97
N ALA A 89 15.09 -0.07 6.21
CA ALA A 89 14.98 -0.61 7.57
C ALA A 89 16.25 -0.36 8.39
N ASP A 90 17.45 -0.60 7.80
CA ASP A 90 18.74 -0.33 8.43
C ASP A 90 19.00 1.16 8.68
N ALA A 91 18.39 2.04 7.86
CA ALA A 91 18.42 3.49 8.04
C ALA A 91 17.43 4.01 9.11
N GLY A 92 16.74 3.11 9.82
CA GLY A 92 15.87 3.46 10.95
C GLY A 92 14.38 3.63 10.60
N VAL A 93 13.89 3.13 9.48
CA VAL A 93 12.45 3.05 9.22
C VAL A 93 11.83 2.06 10.20
N THR A 94 11.02 2.55 11.13
CA THR A 94 10.37 1.75 12.17
C THR A 94 8.92 1.40 11.85
N CYS A 95 8.26 2.14 10.95
CA CYS A 95 6.91 1.78 10.52
C CYS A 95 6.94 0.51 9.65
N PRO A 96 5.92 -0.35 9.75
CA PRO A 96 5.82 -1.54 8.91
C PRO A 96 5.90 -1.18 7.41
N MET A 97 6.57 -2.03 6.63
CA MET A 97 6.58 -1.96 5.17
C MET A 97 5.94 -3.23 4.60
N VAL A 98 5.12 -3.08 3.56
CA VAL A 98 4.51 -4.19 2.82
C VAL A 98 4.85 -4.13 1.34
N ALA A 99 4.97 -5.28 0.70
CA ALA A 99 5.08 -5.34 -0.75
C ALA A 99 3.70 -5.16 -1.40
N MET A 100 3.57 -4.34 -2.44
CA MET A 100 2.49 -4.46 -3.41
C MET A 100 3.07 -5.13 -4.66
N ALA A 101 2.71 -6.38 -4.88
CA ALA A 101 3.32 -7.21 -5.92
C ALA A 101 2.27 -8.04 -6.67
N SER A 102 2.43 -8.15 -8.02
CA SER A 102 1.67 -9.11 -8.81
C SER A 102 1.96 -10.53 -8.36
N TYR A 103 0.92 -11.38 -8.31
CA TYR A 103 1.09 -12.79 -7.99
C TYR A 103 2.00 -13.52 -8.98
N SER A 104 2.03 -13.08 -10.23
CA SER A 104 2.96 -13.60 -11.23
C SER A 104 4.43 -13.50 -10.82
N LEU A 105 4.84 -12.40 -10.16
CA LEU A 105 6.19 -12.23 -9.63
C LEU A 105 6.45 -13.18 -8.46
N ILE A 106 5.47 -13.31 -7.56
CA ILE A 106 5.54 -14.21 -6.40
C ILE A 106 5.65 -15.66 -6.86
N TRP A 107 4.78 -16.06 -7.80
CA TRP A 107 4.76 -17.41 -8.36
C TRP A 107 6.07 -17.78 -9.06
N LYS A 108 6.56 -16.89 -9.93
CA LYS A 108 7.81 -17.11 -10.67
C LYS A 108 9.02 -17.27 -9.75
N LYS A 109 9.07 -16.54 -8.64
CA LYS A 109 10.14 -16.66 -7.65
C LYS A 109 9.99 -17.91 -6.76
N GLY A 110 8.79 -18.43 -6.65
CA GLY A 110 8.35 -19.41 -5.67
C GLY A 110 7.83 -18.73 -4.39
N PRO A 111 6.56 -18.97 -4.00
CA PRO A 111 5.91 -18.27 -2.89
C PRO A 111 6.70 -18.26 -1.58
N ALA A 112 7.23 -19.40 -1.15
CA ALA A 112 8.02 -19.47 0.08
C ALA A 112 9.36 -18.71 -0.02
N ALA A 113 10.01 -18.73 -1.18
CA ALA A 113 11.24 -17.97 -1.41
C ALA A 113 10.97 -16.46 -1.42
N PHE A 114 9.86 -16.03 -2.05
CA PHE A 114 9.46 -14.62 -2.04
C PHE A 114 9.24 -14.12 -0.61
N VAL A 115 8.47 -14.86 0.21
CA VAL A 115 8.19 -14.47 1.60
C VAL A 115 9.47 -14.37 2.43
N LYS A 116 10.40 -15.34 2.29
CA LYS A 116 11.68 -15.33 3.00
C LYS A 116 12.53 -14.12 2.63
N ASP A 117 12.64 -13.81 1.33
CA ASP A 117 13.42 -12.65 0.86
C ASP A 117 12.74 -11.33 1.25
N ALA A 118 11.41 -11.27 1.23
CA ALA A 118 10.64 -10.11 1.68
C ALA A 118 10.88 -9.83 3.17
N LEU A 119 10.81 -10.84 4.02
CA LEU A 119 11.12 -10.72 5.46
C LEU A 119 12.57 -10.29 5.68
N ALA A 120 13.54 -10.89 4.96
CA ALA A 120 14.93 -10.47 5.01
C ALA A 120 15.13 -9.01 4.53
N GLY A 121 14.29 -8.56 3.59
CA GLY A 121 14.21 -7.18 3.12
C GLY A 121 13.52 -6.21 4.08
N GLY A 122 13.02 -6.67 5.24
CA GLY A 122 12.33 -5.83 6.22
C GLY A 122 10.84 -5.62 5.92
N LEU A 123 10.27 -6.34 4.95
CA LEU A 123 8.83 -6.32 4.66
C LEU A 123 8.11 -7.31 5.58
N CYS A 124 6.91 -6.98 6.04
CA CYS A 124 6.15 -7.83 6.96
C CYS A 124 4.83 -8.38 6.37
N GLY A 125 4.55 -8.07 5.12
CA GLY A 125 3.35 -8.52 4.42
C GLY A 125 3.37 -8.18 2.94
N ALA A 126 2.35 -8.65 2.22
CA ALA A 126 2.11 -8.30 0.83
C ALA A 126 0.63 -7.98 0.58
N VAL A 127 0.42 -6.95 -0.23
CA VAL A 127 -0.82 -6.68 -0.97
C VAL A 127 -0.67 -7.33 -2.34
N VAL A 128 -1.61 -8.22 -2.70
CA VAL A 128 -1.54 -8.97 -3.97
C VAL A 128 -2.83 -8.72 -4.76
N PRO A 129 -2.83 -7.68 -5.63
CA PRO A 129 -4.06 -7.19 -6.25
C PRO A 129 -4.71 -8.15 -7.25
N ASP A 130 -3.91 -9.00 -7.86
CA ASP A 130 -4.29 -9.93 -8.92
C ASP A 130 -4.40 -11.38 -8.46
N LEU A 131 -4.35 -11.64 -7.14
CA LEU A 131 -4.57 -12.97 -6.57
C LEU A 131 -6.06 -13.16 -6.23
N PRO A 132 -6.80 -13.99 -6.98
CA PRO A 132 -8.17 -14.35 -6.62
C PRO A 132 -8.21 -15.08 -5.29
N VAL A 133 -9.23 -14.82 -4.48
CA VAL A 133 -9.37 -15.47 -3.17
C VAL A 133 -9.47 -17.01 -3.29
N GLU A 134 -10.00 -17.49 -4.39
CA GLU A 134 -10.13 -18.91 -4.71
C GLU A 134 -8.76 -19.61 -4.85
N GLU A 135 -7.73 -18.87 -5.23
CA GLU A 135 -6.35 -19.33 -5.41
C GLU A 135 -5.42 -18.92 -4.24
N ALA A 136 -5.95 -18.18 -3.25
CA ALA A 136 -5.13 -17.59 -2.19
C ALA A 136 -4.73 -18.59 -1.08
N ALA A 137 -5.33 -19.79 -1.03
CA ALA A 137 -5.18 -20.70 0.10
C ALA A 137 -3.73 -21.15 0.32
N GLU A 138 -3.01 -21.54 -0.74
CA GLU A 138 -1.63 -22.02 -0.66
C GLU A 138 -0.69 -20.90 -0.21
N PHE A 139 -0.74 -19.75 -0.88
CA PHE A 139 0.10 -18.60 -0.52
C PHE A 139 -0.21 -18.09 0.88
N GLY A 140 -1.51 -18.03 1.24
CA GLY A 140 -1.94 -17.63 2.57
C GLY A 140 -1.45 -18.57 3.69
N ALA A 141 -1.37 -19.87 3.45
CA ALA A 141 -0.79 -20.82 4.39
C ALA A 141 0.72 -20.58 4.57
N ILE A 142 1.48 -20.48 3.47
CA ILE A 142 2.92 -20.18 3.49
C ILE A 142 3.20 -18.86 4.21
N ALA A 143 2.45 -17.81 3.90
CA ALA A 143 2.60 -16.50 4.53
C ALA A 143 2.36 -16.57 6.05
N ARG A 144 1.30 -17.24 6.46
CA ARG A 144 0.95 -17.43 7.88
C ARG A 144 2.04 -18.19 8.64
N ASP A 145 2.51 -19.29 8.08
CA ASP A 145 3.53 -20.16 8.71
C ASP A 145 4.86 -19.40 8.92
N LEU A 146 5.16 -18.45 8.03
CA LEU A 146 6.35 -17.60 8.11
C LEU A 146 6.11 -16.26 8.85
N GLY A 147 4.91 -16.02 9.40
CA GLY A 147 4.58 -14.78 10.10
C GLY A 147 4.45 -13.56 9.18
N PHE A 148 4.18 -13.77 7.90
CA PHE A 148 4.01 -12.74 6.88
C PHE A 148 2.52 -12.46 6.62
N ALA A 149 2.14 -11.20 6.50
CA ALA A 149 0.74 -10.85 6.30
C ALA A 149 0.34 -10.90 4.82
N LEU A 150 -0.88 -11.40 4.55
CA LEU A 150 -1.52 -11.35 3.24
C LEU A 150 -2.68 -10.36 3.27
N THR A 151 -2.69 -9.43 2.32
CA THR A 151 -3.76 -8.47 2.09
C THR A 151 -4.32 -8.67 0.68
N LEU A 152 -5.64 -8.86 0.59
CA LEU A 152 -6.38 -8.95 -0.66
C LEU A 152 -7.34 -7.77 -0.80
N LEU A 153 -7.89 -7.58 -2.00
CA LEU A 153 -8.70 -6.43 -2.37
C LEU A 153 -10.20 -6.75 -2.37
N VAL A 154 -10.98 -5.84 -1.80
CA VAL A 154 -12.44 -5.79 -1.96
C VAL A 154 -12.80 -4.54 -2.74
N THR A 155 -13.70 -4.69 -3.72
CA THR A 155 -14.21 -3.61 -4.56
C THR A 155 -15.72 -3.41 -4.32
N PRO A 156 -16.33 -2.29 -4.73
CA PRO A 156 -17.78 -2.09 -4.64
C PRO A 156 -18.61 -3.13 -5.41
N THR A 157 -18.01 -3.79 -6.40
CA THR A 157 -18.66 -4.83 -7.21
C THR A 157 -18.45 -6.24 -6.67
N THR A 158 -17.70 -6.41 -5.58
CA THR A 158 -17.48 -7.71 -4.93
C THR A 158 -18.78 -8.19 -4.29
N SER A 159 -19.21 -9.44 -4.60
CA SER A 159 -20.40 -10.01 -3.96
C SER A 159 -20.20 -10.20 -2.46
N PRO A 160 -21.28 -10.21 -1.65
CA PRO A 160 -21.17 -10.42 -0.19
C PRO A 160 -20.42 -11.72 0.19
N GLU A 161 -20.69 -12.81 -0.52
CA GLU A 161 -20.07 -14.11 -0.28
C GLU A 161 -18.58 -14.05 -0.55
N ARG A 162 -18.18 -13.41 -1.66
CA ARG A 162 -16.78 -13.23 -2.03
C ARG A 162 -16.07 -12.26 -1.07
N ALA A 163 -16.74 -11.19 -0.62
CA ALA A 163 -16.20 -10.29 0.38
C ALA A 163 -15.93 -11.01 1.72
N ALA A 164 -16.83 -11.91 2.15
CA ALA A 164 -16.61 -12.74 3.34
C ALA A 164 -15.38 -13.65 3.17
N ALA A 165 -15.23 -14.30 2.02
CA ALA A 165 -14.07 -15.13 1.74
C ALA A 165 -12.75 -14.34 1.71
N ILE A 166 -12.74 -13.15 1.07
CA ILE A 166 -11.57 -12.26 1.01
C ILE A 166 -11.18 -11.79 2.40
N THR A 167 -12.14 -11.31 3.20
CA THR A 167 -11.86 -10.81 4.55
C THR A 167 -11.34 -11.91 5.47
N ALA A 168 -11.82 -13.15 5.32
CA ALA A 168 -11.32 -14.30 6.06
C ALA A 168 -9.90 -14.72 5.65
N ALA A 169 -9.55 -14.58 4.37
CA ALA A 169 -8.21 -14.89 3.86
C ALA A 169 -7.14 -13.85 4.23
N CYS A 170 -7.52 -12.59 4.43
CA CYS A 170 -6.60 -11.54 4.85
C CYS A 170 -6.07 -11.78 6.27
N THR A 171 -4.77 -11.55 6.48
CA THR A 171 -4.11 -11.68 7.78
C THR A 171 -3.52 -10.38 8.32
N GLY A 172 -3.33 -9.36 7.48
CA GLY A 172 -2.90 -8.01 7.88
C GLY A 172 -4.08 -7.06 7.98
N PHE A 173 -4.41 -6.43 6.87
CA PHE A 173 -5.60 -5.58 6.70
C PHE A 173 -6.35 -5.98 5.43
N VAL A 174 -7.55 -5.47 5.26
CA VAL A 174 -8.33 -5.61 4.03
C VAL A 174 -8.16 -4.33 3.22
N TYR A 175 -7.71 -4.46 1.98
CA TYR A 175 -7.61 -3.31 1.07
C TYR A 175 -8.98 -3.06 0.42
N VAL A 176 -9.59 -1.93 0.71
CA VAL A 176 -10.90 -1.56 0.16
C VAL A 176 -10.69 -0.55 -0.96
N VAL A 177 -11.01 -0.97 -2.18
CA VAL A 177 -10.96 -0.09 -3.36
C VAL A 177 -12.20 0.77 -3.40
N SER A 178 -12.04 2.09 -3.41
CA SER A 178 -13.16 3.00 -3.66
C SER A 178 -13.23 3.41 -5.12
N VAL A 179 -14.42 3.44 -5.69
CA VAL A 179 -14.64 4.08 -7.01
C VAL A 179 -14.83 5.57 -6.78
N VAL A 180 -13.76 6.28 -6.44
CA VAL A 180 -13.78 7.75 -6.38
C VAL A 180 -13.07 8.29 -7.61
N GLY A 181 -13.74 8.18 -8.74
CA GLY A 181 -13.24 8.67 -10.03
C GLY A 181 -14.15 9.66 -10.73
N ILE A 182 -15.18 10.21 -10.03
CA ILE A 182 -16.10 11.15 -10.66
C ILE A 182 -16.05 12.49 -9.92
N THR A 183 -15.56 13.47 -10.62
CA THR A 183 -15.52 14.89 -10.27
C THR A 183 -16.87 15.40 -9.78
N GLY A 184 -16.91 16.00 -8.58
CA GLY A 184 -17.99 16.89 -8.14
C GLY A 184 -18.98 16.39 -7.10
N GLN A 185 -18.86 15.16 -6.57
CA GLN A 185 -19.79 14.64 -5.54
C GLN A 185 -19.06 13.97 -4.36
N GLN A 186 -18.21 14.72 -3.66
CA GLN A 186 -17.47 14.20 -2.49
C GLN A 186 -18.39 13.63 -1.40
N ALA A 187 -19.51 14.25 -1.12
CA ALA A 187 -20.45 13.78 -0.11
C ALA A 187 -21.12 12.45 -0.48
N ALA A 188 -21.53 12.28 -1.75
CA ALA A 188 -22.10 11.04 -2.24
C ALA A 188 -21.08 9.91 -2.28
N ALA A 189 -19.82 10.23 -2.62
CA ALA A 189 -18.71 9.27 -2.57
C ALA A 189 -18.40 8.82 -1.13
N ALA A 190 -18.40 9.73 -0.16
CA ALA A 190 -18.19 9.40 1.25
C ALA A 190 -19.31 8.52 1.81
N SER A 191 -20.57 8.80 1.45
CA SER A 191 -21.71 7.96 1.85
C SER A 191 -21.61 6.54 1.28
N SER A 192 -21.31 6.39 -0.02
CA SER A 192 -21.17 5.06 -0.64
C SER A 192 -20.00 4.26 -0.08
N VAL A 193 -18.90 4.93 0.27
CA VAL A 193 -17.76 4.32 0.98
C VAL A 193 -18.20 3.91 2.39
N GLY A 194 -18.91 4.76 3.13
CA GLY A 194 -19.42 4.43 4.47
C GLY A 194 -20.32 3.20 4.48
N ASP A 195 -21.21 3.07 3.49
CA ASP A 195 -22.08 1.90 3.34
C ASP A 195 -21.28 0.61 3.07
N LEU A 196 -20.28 0.67 2.17
CA LEU A 196 -19.41 -0.47 1.89
C LEU A 196 -18.61 -0.86 3.13
N MET A 197 -17.99 0.11 3.81
CA MET A 197 -17.21 -0.14 5.04
C MET A 197 -18.07 -0.74 6.16
N SER A 198 -19.31 -0.27 6.33
CA SER A 198 -20.25 -0.82 7.32
C SER A 198 -20.60 -2.27 7.02
N LYS A 199 -20.83 -2.61 5.75
CA LYS A 199 -21.06 -4.00 5.34
C LYS A 199 -19.85 -4.89 5.61
N LEU A 200 -18.65 -4.43 5.29
CA LEU A 200 -17.42 -5.17 5.54
C LEU A 200 -17.12 -5.33 7.02
N ARG A 201 -17.43 -4.32 7.84
CA ARG A 201 -17.25 -4.39 9.30
C ARG A 201 -18.10 -5.49 9.95
N ASN A 202 -19.24 -5.84 9.38
CA ASN A 202 -20.05 -6.97 9.84
C ASN A 202 -19.43 -8.33 9.49
N LEU A 203 -18.46 -8.38 8.58
CA LEU A 203 -17.79 -9.61 8.15
C LEU A 203 -16.44 -9.83 8.84
N THR A 204 -15.80 -8.77 9.38
CA THR A 204 -14.44 -8.89 9.90
C THR A 204 -14.09 -7.79 10.91
N ASP A 205 -13.28 -8.17 11.92
CA ASP A 205 -12.62 -7.23 12.83
C ASP A 205 -11.26 -6.74 12.30
N ARG A 206 -10.82 -7.23 11.14
CA ARG A 206 -9.59 -6.81 10.50
C ARG A 206 -9.63 -5.32 10.16
N PRO A 207 -8.49 -4.63 10.19
CA PRO A 207 -8.43 -3.25 9.74
C PRO A 207 -8.90 -3.13 8.29
N LEU A 208 -9.74 -2.14 8.02
CA LEU A 208 -10.24 -1.81 6.69
C LEU A 208 -9.51 -0.55 6.20
N CYS A 209 -8.65 -0.69 5.19
CA CYS A 209 -7.87 0.42 4.64
C CYS A 209 -8.39 0.82 3.27
N LEU A 210 -8.76 2.10 3.14
CA LEU A 210 -9.34 2.66 1.92
C LEU A 210 -8.25 3.14 0.98
N GLY A 211 -8.22 2.62 -0.23
CA GLY A 211 -7.37 3.07 -1.32
C GLY A 211 -8.15 3.58 -2.52
N PHE A 212 -7.47 4.27 -3.43
CA PHE A 212 -7.94 4.90 -4.66
C PHE A 212 -8.54 6.30 -4.54
N GLY A 213 -7.97 7.21 -5.34
CA GLY A 213 -8.52 8.53 -5.61
C GLY A 213 -8.31 9.59 -4.53
N VAL A 214 -7.69 9.24 -3.42
CA VAL A 214 -7.37 10.21 -2.37
C VAL A 214 -6.12 11.00 -2.76
N SER A 215 -6.27 12.34 -2.80
CA SER A 215 -5.20 13.23 -3.23
C SER A 215 -5.19 14.58 -2.48
N LYS A 216 -6.20 14.84 -1.65
CA LYS A 216 -6.40 16.11 -0.93
C LYS A 216 -6.75 15.86 0.54
N PRO A 217 -6.36 16.78 1.44
CA PRO A 217 -6.68 16.71 2.88
C PRO A 217 -8.18 16.55 3.17
N GLU A 218 -9.04 17.25 2.42
CA GLU A 218 -10.49 17.21 2.63
C GLU A 218 -11.05 15.80 2.37
N GLN A 219 -10.48 15.06 1.41
CA GLN A 219 -10.86 13.68 1.13
C GLN A 219 -10.41 12.74 2.25
N VAL A 220 -9.17 12.92 2.75
CA VAL A 220 -8.67 12.16 3.91
C VAL A 220 -9.60 12.37 5.10
N HIS A 221 -9.93 13.62 5.43
CA HIS A 221 -10.84 13.96 6.51
C HIS A 221 -12.24 13.36 6.33
N ALA A 222 -12.77 13.38 5.11
CA ALA A 222 -14.10 12.83 4.81
C ALA A 222 -14.17 11.29 4.93
N PHE A 223 -13.08 10.58 4.59
CA PHE A 223 -13.07 9.11 4.62
C PHE A 223 -12.59 8.52 5.94
N ALA A 224 -11.76 9.22 6.70
CA ALA A 224 -11.19 8.75 7.95
C ALA A 224 -12.21 8.19 8.97
N PRO A 225 -13.43 8.77 9.15
CA PRO A 225 -14.42 8.21 10.06
C PRO A 225 -14.89 6.79 9.70
N HIS A 226 -14.78 6.40 8.42
CA HIS A 226 -15.33 5.15 7.92
C HIS A 226 -14.30 4.01 7.83
N CYS A 227 -12.99 4.29 7.96
CA CYS A 227 -11.92 3.31 7.76
C CYS A 227 -10.92 3.30 8.93
N ASP A 228 -10.04 2.28 8.96
CA ASP A 228 -8.92 2.19 9.90
C ASP A 228 -7.64 2.79 9.32
N GLY A 229 -7.58 2.98 8.00
CA GLY A 229 -6.45 3.60 7.32
C GLY A 229 -6.81 4.12 5.94
N VAL A 230 -6.03 5.11 5.47
CA VAL A 230 -6.16 5.71 4.14
C VAL A 230 -4.88 5.46 3.36
N ILE A 231 -5.03 4.89 2.15
CA ILE A 231 -3.94 4.58 1.24
C ILE A 231 -3.90 5.63 0.13
N VAL A 232 -2.72 6.21 -0.08
CA VAL A 232 -2.50 7.25 -1.09
C VAL A 232 -1.36 6.84 -2.01
N GLY A 233 -1.65 6.66 -3.29
CA GLY A 233 -0.66 6.27 -4.30
C GLY A 233 -0.48 7.35 -5.37
N THR A 234 -1.40 7.45 -6.32
CA THR A 234 -1.27 8.25 -7.54
C THR A 234 -0.82 9.70 -7.29
N ALA A 235 -1.31 10.34 -6.23
CA ALA A 235 -0.94 11.72 -5.89
C ALA A 235 0.54 11.86 -5.52
N LEU A 236 1.09 10.86 -4.80
CA LEU A 236 2.50 10.81 -4.44
C LEU A 236 3.37 10.46 -5.65
N VAL A 237 2.96 9.47 -6.44
CA VAL A 237 3.69 9.03 -7.64
C VAL A 237 3.83 10.16 -8.66
N LYS A 238 2.83 11.01 -8.84
CA LYS A 238 2.93 12.22 -9.66
C LYS A 238 4.04 13.18 -9.21
N LYS A 239 4.36 13.24 -7.91
CA LYS A 239 5.47 14.07 -7.42
C LYS A 239 6.84 13.49 -7.78
N LEU A 240 6.92 12.21 -8.14
CA LEU A 240 8.16 11.55 -8.56
C LEU A 240 8.53 11.86 -10.02
N GLU A 241 7.61 12.33 -10.84
CA GLU A 241 7.85 12.54 -12.29
C GLU A 241 9.04 13.45 -12.58
N SER A 242 9.29 14.44 -11.73
CA SER A 242 10.44 15.34 -11.86
C SER A 242 11.76 14.77 -11.36
N ALA A 243 11.75 13.67 -10.61
CA ALA A 243 12.94 13.12 -9.95
C ALA A 243 14.03 12.67 -10.93
N GLY A 244 13.64 12.23 -12.13
CA GLY A 244 14.55 11.83 -13.21
C GLY A 244 15.15 12.99 -14.02
N THR A 245 14.75 14.25 -13.75
CA THR A 245 15.29 15.41 -14.44
C THR A 245 16.56 15.95 -13.73
N PRO A 246 17.45 16.67 -14.43
CA PRO A 246 18.61 17.29 -13.80
C PRO A 246 18.20 18.18 -12.63
N GLY A 247 18.72 17.92 -11.44
CA GLY A 247 18.39 18.67 -10.21
C GLY A 247 17.00 18.38 -9.62
N GLY A 248 16.19 17.54 -10.24
CA GLY A 248 14.82 17.26 -9.78
C GLY A 248 14.73 16.33 -8.56
N ARG A 249 15.77 15.53 -8.30
CA ARG A 249 15.78 14.54 -7.20
C ARG A 249 15.51 15.13 -5.81
N PRO A 250 16.23 16.16 -5.33
CA PRO A 250 15.93 16.76 -4.03
C PRO A 250 14.52 17.35 -3.96
N ALA A 251 14.10 18.07 -4.99
CA ALA A 251 12.78 18.68 -5.07
C ALA A 251 11.65 17.62 -5.02
N ALA A 252 11.81 16.49 -5.69
CA ALA A 252 10.85 15.39 -5.67
C ALA A 252 10.77 14.73 -4.29
N LEU A 253 11.92 14.48 -3.63
CA LEU A 253 11.96 13.97 -2.26
C LEU A 253 11.22 14.88 -1.29
N ASP A 254 11.45 16.19 -1.37
CA ASP A 254 10.80 17.18 -0.50
C ASP A 254 9.30 17.32 -0.82
N ALA A 255 8.93 17.26 -2.10
CA ALA A 255 7.53 17.33 -2.53
C ALA A 255 6.71 16.13 -2.06
N VAL A 256 7.28 14.91 -2.12
CA VAL A 256 6.61 13.71 -1.61
C VAL A 256 6.48 13.77 -0.09
N ALA A 257 7.57 14.07 0.63
CA ALA A 257 7.54 14.18 2.09
C ALA A 257 6.59 15.30 2.56
N GLY A 258 6.53 16.43 1.83
CA GLY A 258 5.59 17.50 2.07
C GLY A 258 4.14 17.06 1.97
N LEU A 259 3.79 16.37 0.87
CA LEU A 259 2.43 15.87 0.64
C LEU A 259 2.06 14.78 1.67
N VAL A 260 2.99 13.91 2.07
CA VAL A 260 2.75 12.93 3.14
C VAL A 260 2.42 13.63 4.45
N ARG A 261 3.18 14.67 4.87
CA ARG A 261 2.87 15.45 6.08
C ARG A 261 1.51 16.12 6.00
N GLU A 262 1.20 16.74 4.88
CA GLU A 262 -0.07 17.43 4.65
C GLU A 262 -1.26 16.46 4.78
N LEU A 263 -1.20 15.32 4.09
CA LEU A 263 -2.30 14.36 4.08
C LEU A 263 -2.41 13.58 5.39
N SER A 264 -1.28 13.20 6.02
CA SER A 264 -1.31 12.50 7.31
C SER A 264 -1.84 13.36 8.44
N SER A 265 -1.56 14.67 8.41
CA SER A 265 -2.10 15.63 9.40
C SER A 265 -3.61 15.88 9.27
N ALA A 266 -4.21 15.51 8.16
CA ALA A 266 -5.66 15.58 7.95
C ALA A 266 -6.43 14.40 8.57
N LEU A 267 -5.74 13.36 9.05
CA LEU A 267 -6.35 12.30 9.85
C LEU A 267 -6.71 12.83 11.25
N PRO A 268 -7.81 12.35 11.84
CA PRO A 268 -8.14 12.69 13.23
C PRO A 268 -7.02 12.23 14.17
N ALA A 269 -6.75 13.10 15.18
CA ALA A 269 -5.73 12.89 16.18
C ALA A 269 -6.10 11.75 17.14
#